data_d3642704d2b90caa7d04b7e9991821fa
#
_entry.id   d3642704d2b90caa7d04b7e9991821fa
#
_cell.length_a   1.000
_cell.length_b   1.000
_cell.length_c   1.000
_cell.angle_alpha   90.00
_cell.angle_beta   90.00
_cell.angle_gamma   90.00
#
_symmetry.space_group_name_H-M   'P 1'
#
loop_
_entity.id
_entity.type
_entity.pdbx_description
1 polymer ?
#
loop_
_entity_poly.entity_id
_entity_poly.type
_entity_poly.pdbx_seq_one_letter_code
_entity_poly.pdbx_strand_id
1 'polypeptide(L)'
;MKKVISIALAAAMATSLVACGGSAASSTAPAASAGGAASTASGDVDYSALDAVELIAGDSTSKGAAGQIFGELVASKVDEITGGQLTIDYHPNADLGGDADLLRQMQSNDIQMVVCQTAPTVSFIPEAAVFDLPMVFAKYDGDTIDAVLNGEDSAFHKDMAAAYENANFHLLGFLQNATYRLTTANKDLSTLADFKGLQIRTMENANHMAFWTAIGAEPTPLAWPEVYFALQSGTI
;
A
#
# COMPACT_ATOMS: atom_id res chain seq x y z
N MET A 1 3.10 35.08 8.18
CA MET A 1 1.80 34.79 7.55
C MET A 1 2.09 33.75 6.49
N LYS A 2 1.96 32.49 6.84
CA LYS A 2 2.20 31.36 5.91
C LYS A 2 0.88 31.07 5.21
N LYS A 3 0.86 31.26 3.90
CA LYS A 3 -0.31 30.89 3.07
C LYS A 3 -0.31 29.40 2.90
N VAL A 4 -1.29 28.72 3.50
CA VAL A 4 -1.60 27.33 3.24
C VAL A 4 -2.29 27.27 1.89
N ILE A 5 -1.64 26.69 0.89
CA ILE A 5 -2.25 26.43 -0.41
C ILE A 5 -2.93 25.06 -0.28
N SER A 6 -4.24 25.09 -0.08
CA SER A 6 -5.08 23.89 -0.22
C SER A 6 -5.32 23.65 -1.69
N ILE A 7 -4.71 22.63 -2.27
CA ILE A 7 -5.02 22.17 -3.63
C ILE A 7 -6.30 21.36 -3.52
N ALA A 8 -7.43 21.95 -3.85
CA ALA A 8 -8.69 21.26 -4.02
C ALA A 8 -8.70 20.59 -5.40
N LEU A 9 -8.52 19.28 -5.43
CA LEU A 9 -8.75 18.47 -6.63
C LEU A 9 -10.27 18.28 -6.78
N ALA A 10 -10.92 19.18 -7.55
CA ALA A 10 -12.34 19.07 -7.85
C ALA A 10 -12.54 18.10 -9.02
N ALA A 11 -13.09 16.93 -8.76
CA ALA A 11 -13.59 16.03 -9.78
C ALA A 11 -14.86 16.61 -10.40
N ALA A 12 -14.83 16.96 -11.68
CA ALA A 12 -16.00 17.29 -12.46
C ALA A 12 -16.52 16.02 -13.15
N MET A 13 -17.65 15.49 -12.66
CA MET A 13 -18.42 14.49 -13.38
C MET A 13 -19.33 15.18 -14.40
N ALA A 14 -19.24 14.79 -15.65
CA ALA A 14 -20.29 15.06 -16.62
C ALA A 14 -20.66 13.75 -17.34
N THR A 15 -21.91 13.38 -17.12
CA THR A 15 -22.64 12.28 -17.72
C THR A 15 -22.86 12.47 -19.24
N SER A 16 -22.68 11.41 -20.03
CA SER A 16 -23.41 11.28 -21.30
C SER A 16 -23.70 9.81 -21.62
N LEU A 17 -24.98 9.46 -21.49
CA LEU A 17 -25.60 8.30 -22.13
C LEU A 17 -25.71 8.57 -23.63
N VAL A 18 -25.41 7.60 -24.48
CA VAL A 18 -26.22 7.28 -25.67
C VAL A 18 -26.01 5.82 -26.07
N ALA A 19 -27.10 5.22 -26.39
CA ALA A 19 -27.48 3.84 -26.62
C ALA A 19 -27.31 3.34 -28.06
N CYS A 20 -27.60 2.01 -28.21
CA CYS A 20 -27.97 1.24 -29.40
C CYS A 20 -26.82 0.76 -30.30
N GLY A 21 -26.70 -0.50 -30.63
CA GLY A 21 -27.62 -1.56 -30.92
C GLY A 21 -27.00 -2.43 -32.03
N GLY A 22 -27.20 -3.74 -32.00
CA GLY A 22 -27.17 -4.56 -33.25
C GLY A 22 -26.21 -5.75 -33.25
N SER A 23 -26.84 -6.91 -33.25
CA SER A 23 -26.36 -8.29 -33.31
C SER A 23 -25.41 -8.65 -34.48
N ALA A 24 -24.51 -9.60 -34.27
CA ALA A 24 -24.46 -10.89 -34.96
C ALA A 24 -23.24 -11.73 -34.50
N ALA A 25 -23.49 -13.02 -34.35
CA ALA A 25 -22.58 -14.05 -33.88
C ALA A 25 -21.49 -14.41 -34.89
N SER A 26 -20.28 -14.72 -34.39
CA SER A 26 -19.49 -15.84 -34.91
C SER A 26 -18.39 -16.22 -33.93
N SER A 27 -18.32 -17.51 -33.67
CA SER A 27 -17.41 -18.22 -32.76
C SER A 27 -15.98 -18.27 -33.28
N THR A 28 -15.00 -17.99 -32.40
CA THR A 28 -13.72 -18.73 -32.31
C THR A 28 -13.04 -18.38 -30.99
N ALA A 29 -12.59 -19.41 -30.27
CA ALA A 29 -12.01 -19.34 -28.94
C ALA A 29 -10.48 -19.11 -28.99
N PRO A 30 -9.76 -19.08 -27.84
CA PRO A 30 -9.24 -17.83 -27.27
C PRO A 30 -7.72 -17.75 -27.36
N ALA A 31 -7.21 -16.56 -27.58
CA ALA A 31 -5.82 -16.22 -27.25
C ALA A 31 -5.84 -15.37 -26.00
N ALA A 32 -5.14 -15.83 -24.97
CA ALA A 32 -4.93 -15.09 -23.75
C ALA A 32 -4.21 -13.75 -24.06
N SER A 33 -4.91 -12.67 -23.85
CA SER A 33 -4.34 -11.33 -23.88
C SER A 33 -4.52 -10.72 -22.48
N ALA A 34 -3.44 -10.70 -21.71
CA ALA A 34 -3.32 -9.87 -20.56
C ALA A 34 -3.34 -8.40 -21.03
N GLY A 35 -4.46 -7.75 -20.81
CA GLY A 35 -4.64 -6.34 -21.10
C GLY A 35 -5.63 -5.79 -20.10
N GLY A 36 -5.15 -5.44 -18.91
CA GLY A 36 -5.89 -4.59 -17.99
C GLY A 36 -6.15 -3.26 -18.70
N ALA A 37 -7.41 -2.99 -19.01
CA ALA A 37 -7.82 -1.69 -19.52
C ALA A 37 -7.66 -0.68 -18.38
N ALA A 38 -6.56 0.06 -18.41
CA ALA A 38 -6.48 1.31 -17.67
C ALA A 38 -7.60 2.21 -18.16
N SER A 39 -8.55 2.53 -17.31
CA SER A 39 -9.56 3.55 -17.56
C SER A 39 -8.83 4.88 -17.70
N THR A 40 -8.61 5.33 -18.91
CA THR A 40 -8.12 6.66 -19.20
C THR A 40 -9.27 7.64 -19.02
N ALA A 41 -9.46 8.14 -17.79
CA ALA A 41 -10.09 9.42 -17.59
C ALA A 41 -9.04 10.50 -17.89
N SER A 42 -8.61 10.62 -19.14
CA SER A 42 -7.78 11.69 -19.61
C SER A 42 -8.70 12.83 -20.11
N GLY A 43 -9.16 13.64 -19.17
CA GLY A 43 -9.39 15.05 -19.52
C GLY A 43 -8.02 15.67 -19.69
N ASP A 44 -7.79 16.39 -20.77
CA ASP A 44 -6.57 17.18 -20.98
C ASP A 44 -6.41 18.20 -19.84
N VAL A 45 -5.76 17.79 -18.77
CA VAL A 45 -5.35 18.71 -17.72
C VAL A 45 -4.03 19.31 -18.16
N ASP A 46 -4.02 20.61 -18.38
CA ASP A 46 -2.80 21.33 -18.69
C ASP A 46 -2.01 21.60 -17.41
N TYR A 47 -1.03 20.75 -17.16
CA TYR A 47 -0.14 20.87 -16.00
C TYR A 47 0.92 21.97 -16.19
N SER A 48 1.16 22.46 -17.41
CA SER A 48 2.22 23.42 -17.71
C SER A 48 2.04 24.79 -17.04
N ALA A 49 0.81 25.08 -16.60
CA ALA A 49 0.46 26.32 -15.88
C ALA A 49 0.72 26.22 -14.35
N LEU A 50 1.08 25.03 -13.85
CA LEU A 50 1.39 24.83 -12.43
C LEU A 50 2.86 25.15 -12.15
N ASP A 51 3.14 25.64 -10.94
CA ASP A 51 4.51 25.74 -10.46
C ASP A 51 5.09 24.31 -10.31
N ALA A 52 6.35 24.13 -10.70
CA ALA A 52 7.03 22.85 -10.53
C ALA A 52 7.17 22.49 -9.05
N VAL A 53 6.80 21.25 -8.71
CA VAL A 53 6.85 20.72 -7.33
C VAL A 53 7.62 19.41 -7.33
N GLU A 54 8.54 19.27 -6.41
CA GLU A 54 9.20 18.00 -6.10
C GLU A 54 8.70 17.48 -4.76
N LEU A 55 8.22 16.22 -4.75
CA LEU A 55 7.82 15.50 -3.54
C LEU A 55 8.94 14.53 -3.15
N ILE A 56 9.14 14.36 -1.86
CA ILE A 56 10.02 13.30 -1.33
C ILE A 56 9.14 12.12 -0.93
N ALA A 57 9.52 10.92 -1.37
CA ALA A 57 8.81 9.69 -1.05
C ALA A 57 9.74 8.62 -0.48
N GLY A 58 9.21 7.76 0.39
CA GLY A 58 9.97 6.69 1.01
C GLY A 58 9.26 5.35 1.00
N ASP A 59 10.07 4.29 1.07
CA ASP A 59 9.66 2.89 1.16
C ASP A 59 10.70 2.11 1.97
N SER A 60 10.26 1.28 2.90
CA SER A 60 11.15 0.45 3.72
C SER A 60 11.45 -0.92 3.11
N THR A 61 10.84 -1.30 1.97
CA THR A 61 10.96 -2.63 1.39
C THR A 61 12.32 -2.83 0.71
N SER A 62 12.75 -4.09 0.66
CA SER A 62 14.02 -4.45 0.04
C SER A 62 14.00 -4.24 -1.47
N LYS A 63 15.18 -4.05 -2.04
CA LYS A 63 15.37 -3.91 -3.49
C LYS A 63 14.73 -5.06 -4.27
N GLY A 64 13.93 -4.71 -5.27
CA GLY A 64 13.20 -5.66 -6.11
C GLY A 64 11.87 -6.13 -5.51
N ALA A 65 11.48 -5.66 -4.34
CA ALA A 65 10.16 -5.93 -3.77
C ALA A 65 9.06 -5.14 -4.50
N ALA A 66 7.82 -5.64 -4.40
CA ALA A 66 6.67 -5.04 -5.07
C ALA A 66 6.44 -3.57 -4.68
N GLY A 67 6.67 -3.22 -3.41
CA GLY A 67 6.57 -1.84 -2.92
C GLY A 67 7.50 -0.89 -3.65
N GLN A 68 8.79 -1.25 -3.75
CA GLN A 68 9.78 -0.46 -4.48
C GLN A 68 9.39 -0.30 -5.96
N ILE A 69 9.10 -1.41 -6.64
CA ILE A 69 8.73 -1.38 -8.07
C ILE A 69 7.51 -0.48 -8.30
N PHE A 70 6.53 -0.56 -7.42
CA PHE A 70 5.33 0.27 -7.48
C PHE A 70 5.67 1.76 -7.27
N GLY A 71 6.44 2.10 -6.25
CA GLY A 71 6.83 3.48 -5.96
C GLY A 71 7.62 4.12 -7.10
N GLU A 72 8.60 3.39 -7.65
CA GLU A 72 9.38 3.85 -8.83
C GLU A 72 8.49 4.05 -10.06
N LEU A 73 7.50 3.14 -10.27
CA LEU A 73 6.55 3.27 -11.37
C LEU A 73 5.65 4.50 -11.20
N VAL A 74 5.15 4.74 -9.97
CA VAL A 74 4.36 5.93 -9.66
C VAL A 74 5.17 7.20 -9.93
N ALA A 75 6.41 7.27 -9.43
CA ALA A 75 7.28 8.42 -9.64
C ALA A 75 7.50 8.70 -11.14
N SER A 76 7.81 7.66 -11.92
CA SER A 76 7.99 7.77 -13.36
C SER A 76 6.72 8.20 -14.10
N LYS A 77 5.55 7.68 -13.69
CA LYS A 77 4.29 8.00 -14.34
C LYS A 77 3.80 9.41 -14.01
N VAL A 78 4.00 9.87 -12.79
CA VAL A 78 3.66 11.24 -12.38
C VAL A 78 4.51 12.24 -13.17
N ASP A 79 5.80 12.02 -13.31
CA ASP A 79 6.69 12.86 -14.12
C ASP A 79 6.24 12.90 -15.59
N GLU A 80 5.96 11.71 -16.19
CA GLU A 80 5.49 11.60 -17.58
C GLU A 80 4.17 12.33 -17.80
N ILE A 81 3.17 12.14 -16.94
CA ILE A 81 1.83 12.71 -17.10
C ILE A 81 1.84 14.23 -16.92
N THR A 82 2.65 14.70 -15.97
CA THR A 82 2.72 16.15 -15.65
C THR A 82 3.74 16.91 -16.49
N GLY A 83 4.50 16.23 -17.37
CA GLY A 83 5.56 16.84 -18.16
C GLY A 83 6.66 17.46 -17.30
N GLY A 84 6.97 16.86 -16.16
CA GLY A 84 7.98 17.33 -15.21
C GLY A 84 7.52 18.40 -14.24
N GLN A 85 6.23 18.80 -14.25
CA GLN A 85 5.73 19.79 -13.29
C GLN A 85 5.58 19.22 -11.87
N LEU A 86 5.33 17.91 -11.76
CA LEU A 86 5.38 17.19 -10.49
C LEU A 86 6.37 16.05 -10.60
N THR A 87 7.39 16.04 -9.75
CA THR A 87 8.38 14.99 -9.66
C THR A 87 8.39 14.37 -8.27
N ILE A 88 8.84 13.12 -8.17
CA ILE A 88 8.96 12.40 -6.91
C ILE A 88 10.39 11.92 -6.76
N ASP A 89 11.12 12.49 -5.80
CA ASP A 89 12.40 11.95 -5.33
C ASP A 89 12.13 10.75 -4.43
N TYR A 90 12.27 9.55 -5.00
CA TYR A 90 11.87 8.30 -4.37
C TYR A 90 13.04 7.58 -3.71
N HIS A 91 12.95 7.35 -2.40
CA HIS A 91 13.95 6.72 -1.54
C HIS A 91 13.50 5.32 -1.09
N PRO A 92 13.85 4.26 -1.82
CA PRO A 92 13.53 2.87 -1.46
C PRO A 92 14.46 2.33 -0.37
N ASN A 93 14.25 1.06 0.00
CA ASN A 93 15.19 0.25 0.78
C ASN A 93 15.49 0.79 2.18
N ALA A 94 14.51 1.47 2.77
CA ALA A 94 14.60 2.09 4.08
C ALA A 94 15.69 3.18 4.19
N ASP A 95 16.06 3.85 3.11
CA ASP A 95 17.05 4.92 3.13
C ASP A 95 16.62 6.08 4.05
N LEU A 96 15.32 6.30 4.21
CA LEU A 96 14.74 7.29 5.12
C LEU A 96 14.19 6.68 6.43
N GLY A 97 14.39 5.38 6.67
CA GLY A 97 13.95 4.66 7.86
C GLY A 97 12.89 3.59 7.62
N GLY A 98 12.40 2.99 8.70
CA GLY A 98 11.32 1.99 8.66
C GLY A 98 9.94 2.63 8.46
N ASP A 99 8.90 1.78 8.22
CA ASP A 99 7.53 2.24 7.94
C ASP A 99 6.99 3.22 9.00
N ALA A 100 7.21 2.95 10.27
CA ALA A 100 6.75 3.84 11.35
C ALA A 100 7.49 5.18 11.36
N ASP A 101 8.79 5.21 10.98
CA ASP A 101 9.56 6.45 10.88
C ASP A 101 9.10 7.28 9.68
N LEU A 102 8.85 6.62 8.54
CA LEU A 102 8.31 7.27 7.35
C LEU A 102 6.94 7.91 7.62
N LEU A 103 6.04 7.20 8.32
CA LEU A 103 4.73 7.75 8.69
C LEU A 103 4.85 8.97 9.62
N ARG A 104 5.79 8.97 10.57
CA ARG A 104 6.06 10.15 11.41
C ARG A 104 6.61 11.32 10.61
N GLN A 105 7.50 11.07 9.65
CA GLN A 105 8.04 12.09 8.75
C GLN A 105 6.94 12.69 7.85
N MET A 106 5.96 11.89 7.42
CA MET A 106 4.78 12.43 6.72
C MET A 106 3.95 13.35 7.62
N GLN A 107 3.72 12.99 8.89
CA GLN A 107 2.99 13.85 9.83
C GLN A 107 3.70 15.19 10.07
N SER A 108 5.03 15.22 10.05
CA SER A 108 5.82 16.46 10.15
C SER A 108 6.01 17.17 8.81
N ASN A 109 5.56 16.57 7.71
CA ASN A 109 5.74 17.04 6.33
C ASN A 109 7.23 17.12 5.90
N ASP A 110 8.07 16.28 6.46
CA ASP A 110 9.46 16.10 6.02
C ASP A 110 9.51 15.29 4.73
N ILE A 111 8.58 14.35 4.56
CA ILE A 111 8.30 13.64 3.30
C ILE A 111 6.81 13.75 2.96
N GLN A 112 6.45 13.60 1.69
CA GLN A 112 5.08 13.83 1.22
C GLN A 112 4.37 12.57 0.75
N MET A 113 5.10 11.49 0.48
CA MET A 113 4.50 10.22 0.06
C MET A 113 5.22 9.03 0.69
N VAL A 114 4.48 7.98 0.97
CA VAL A 114 5.02 6.73 1.51
C VAL A 114 4.35 5.53 0.86
N VAL A 115 5.14 4.50 0.55
CA VAL A 115 4.65 3.15 0.27
C VAL A 115 5.00 2.28 1.47
N CYS A 116 4.03 1.89 2.28
CA CYS A 116 4.26 1.16 3.52
C CYS A 116 3.31 -0.03 3.72
N GLN A 117 3.68 -0.90 4.64
CA GLN A 117 2.83 -2.02 5.05
C GLN A 117 1.66 -1.51 5.90
N THR A 118 0.49 -2.17 5.81
CA THR A 118 -0.69 -1.83 6.62
C THR A 118 -0.48 -2.08 8.11
N ALA A 119 0.36 -3.04 8.49
CA ALA A 119 0.53 -3.41 9.89
C ALA A 119 1.14 -2.29 10.77
N PRO A 120 2.24 -1.61 10.41
CA PRO A 120 2.74 -0.45 11.18
C PRO A 120 1.77 0.74 11.15
N THR A 121 0.94 0.85 10.12
CA THR A 121 -0.04 1.94 9.96
C THR A 121 -1.10 1.93 11.08
N VAL A 122 -1.40 0.77 11.67
CA VAL A 122 -2.39 0.63 12.77
C VAL A 122 -2.10 1.54 13.97
N SER A 123 -0.83 1.85 14.24
CA SER A 123 -0.45 2.76 15.32
C SER A 123 -0.82 4.22 15.07
N PHE A 124 -1.10 4.58 13.81
CA PHE A 124 -1.50 5.92 13.38
C PHE A 124 -2.98 5.97 13.01
N ILE A 125 -3.48 4.88 12.43
CA ILE A 125 -4.83 4.74 11.89
C ILE A 125 -5.40 3.40 12.42
N PRO A 126 -6.06 3.40 13.58
CA PRO A 126 -6.55 2.16 14.23
C PRO A 126 -7.49 1.33 13.35
N GLU A 127 -8.23 1.95 12.44
CA GLU A 127 -9.13 1.29 11.50
C GLU A 127 -8.39 0.32 10.57
N ALA A 128 -7.11 0.58 10.29
CA ALA A 128 -6.27 -0.33 9.50
C ALA A 128 -6.07 -1.71 10.17
N ALA A 129 -6.45 -1.87 11.44
CA ALA A 129 -6.43 -3.16 12.13
C ALA A 129 -7.35 -4.22 11.49
N VAL A 130 -8.27 -3.84 10.62
CA VAL A 130 -9.07 -4.79 9.82
C VAL A 130 -8.18 -5.70 8.96
N PHE A 131 -7.03 -5.22 8.52
CA PHE A 131 -6.06 -6.00 7.74
C PHE A 131 -5.29 -7.04 8.58
N ASP A 132 -5.34 -6.94 9.90
CA ASP A 132 -4.71 -7.90 10.82
C ASP A 132 -5.61 -9.12 11.08
N LEU A 133 -6.87 -9.10 10.63
CA LEU A 133 -7.77 -10.23 10.78
C LEU A 133 -7.28 -11.44 10.00
N PRO A 134 -6.98 -12.56 10.66
CA PRO A 134 -6.46 -13.74 9.98
C PRO A 134 -7.45 -14.24 8.92
N MET A 135 -6.93 -14.58 7.73
CA MET A 135 -7.69 -15.23 6.66
C MET A 135 -8.84 -14.40 6.05
N VAL A 136 -8.99 -13.11 6.39
CA VAL A 136 -10.11 -12.29 5.91
C VAL A 136 -10.23 -12.26 4.39
N PHE A 137 -9.12 -12.26 3.68
CA PHE A 137 -9.06 -12.25 2.21
C PHE A 137 -8.89 -13.64 1.57
N ALA A 138 -8.74 -14.71 2.35
CA ALA A 138 -8.33 -16.03 1.86
C ALA A 138 -9.29 -16.70 0.86
N LYS A 139 -10.54 -16.23 0.78
CA LYS A 139 -11.60 -16.80 -0.08
C LYS A 139 -11.84 -15.98 -1.34
N TYR A 140 -11.18 -14.85 -1.49
CA TYR A 140 -11.43 -13.90 -2.57
C TYR A 140 -10.26 -13.91 -3.56
N ASP A 141 -10.57 -13.72 -4.83
CA ASP A 141 -9.56 -13.47 -5.87
C ASP A 141 -9.04 -12.03 -5.81
N GLY A 142 -7.94 -11.77 -6.52
CA GLY A 142 -7.28 -10.46 -6.52
C GLY A 142 -8.18 -9.34 -7.04
N ASP A 143 -8.98 -9.60 -8.05
CA ASP A 143 -9.86 -8.59 -8.66
C ASP A 143 -10.98 -8.19 -7.68
N THR A 144 -11.55 -9.17 -6.98
CA THR A 144 -12.55 -8.91 -5.92
C THR A 144 -11.93 -8.11 -4.77
N ILE A 145 -10.71 -8.46 -4.34
CA ILE A 145 -10.01 -7.72 -3.30
C ILE A 145 -9.73 -6.29 -3.76
N ASP A 146 -9.25 -6.10 -4.98
CA ASP A 146 -8.96 -4.77 -5.51
C ASP A 146 -10.22 -3.91 -5.62
N ALA A 147 -11.32 -4.47 -6.10
CA ALA A 147 -12.61 -3.77 -6.17
C ALA A 147 -13.13 -3.31 -4.80
N VAL A 148 -12.84 -4.08 -3.73
CA VAL A 148 -13.19 -3.68 -2.36
C VAL A 148 -12.23 -2.63 -1.82
N LEU A 149 -10.93 -2.79 -2.05
CA LEU A 149 -9.91 -1.92 -1.47
C LEU A 149 -9.78 -0.58 -2.20
N ASN A 150 -9.92 -0.58 -3.54
CA ASN A 150 -9.62 0.58 -4.39
C ASN A 150 -10.81 1.04 -5.25
N GLY A 151 -11.93 0.30 -5.26
CA GLY A 151 -13.08 0.66 -6.09
C GLY A 151 -13.70 2.00 -5.69
N GLU A 152 -13.96 2.89 -6.63
CA GLU A 152 -14.54 4.23 -6.41
C GLU A 152 -15.88 4.19 -5.66
N ASP A 153 -16.69 3.15 -5.89
CA ASP A 153 -17.98 2.96 -5.22
C ASP A 153 -17.90 2.13 -3.94
N SER A 154 -16.71 1.61 -3.60
CA SER A 154 -16.53 0.79 -2.40
C SER A 154 -16.79 1.59 -1.13
N ALA A 155 -17.72 1.10 -0.31
CA ALA A 155 -17.96 1.66 1.03
C ALA A 155 -16.70 1.49 1.91
N PHE A 156 -16.01 0.36 1.80
CA PHE A 156 -14.77 0.11 2.54
C PHE A 156 -13.69 1.13 2.18
N HIS A 157 -13.48 1.40 0.89
CA HIS A 157 -12.50 2.39 0.45
C HIS A 157 -12.82 3.79 1.00
N LYS A 158 -14.09 4.19 0.96
CA LYS A 158 -14.56 5.49 1.48
C LYS A 158 -14.35 5.62 2.98
N ASP A 159 -14.67 4.56 3.74
CA ASP A 159 -14.48 4.54 5.19
C ASP A 159 -12.98 4.60 5.56
N MET A 160 -12.14 3.85 4.84
CA MET A 160 -10.69 3.88 5.05
C MET A 160 -10.10 5.23 4.66
N ALA A 161 -10.48 5.82 3.53
CA ALA A 161 -10.03 7.15 3.14
C ALA A 161 -10.39 8.18 4.22
N ALA A 162 -11.58 8.13 4.78
CA ALA A 162 -12.00 9.00 5.87
C ALA A 162 -11.16 8.78 7.15
N ALA A 163 -10.80 7.53 7.48
CA ALA A 163 -9.94 7.22 8.61
C ALA A 163 -8.52 7.80 8.43
N TYR A 164 -7.97 7.70 7.21
CA TYR A 164 -6.67 8.30 6.87
C TYR A 164 -6.72 9.83 6.97
N GLU A 165 -7.75 10.47 6.43
CA GLU A 165 -7.92 11.94 6.53
C GLU A 165 -8.02 12.40 8.00
N ASN A 166 -8.72 11.66 8.86
CA ASN A 166 -8.81 11.96 10.28
C ASN A 166 -7.45 11.88 11.00
N ALA A 167 -6.51 11.12 10.46
CA ALA A 167 -5.13 11.00 10.95
C ALA A 167 -4.15 11.95 10.23
N ASN A 168 -4.64 12.88 9.43
CA ASN A 168 -3.87 13.81 8.58
C ASN A 168 -3.02 13.10 7.51
N PHE A 169 -3.51 12.01 6.98
CA PHE A 169 -2.96 11.34 5.81
C PHE A 169 -3.99 11.36 4.67
N HIS A 170 -3.52 11.33 3.44
CA HIS A 170 -4.37 11.11 2.28
C HIS A 170 -4.10 9.73 1.70
N LEU A 171 -5.13 8.88 1.64
CA LEU A 171 -5.04 7.53 1.08
C LEU A 171 -5.06 7.62 -0.44
N LEU A 172 -3.98 7.19 -1.10
CA LEU A 172 -3.91 7.09 -2.56
C LEU A 172 -4.45 5.75 -3.06
N GLY A 173 -4.33 4.68 -2.28
CA GLY A 173 -4.82 3.36 -2.61
C GLY A 173 -4.08 2.25 -1.87
N PHE A 174 -4.52 1.01 -2.11
CA PHE A 174 -3.93 -0.18 -1.55
C PHE A 174 -3.28 -1.04 -2.63
N LEU A 175 -2.07 -1.50 -2.35
CA LEU A 175 -1.34 -2.45 -3.20
C LEU A 175 -1.40 -3.84 -2.59
N GLN A 176 -1.77 -4.84 -3.39
CA GLN A 176 -1.68 -6.23 -2.99
C GLN A 176 -0.24 -6.73 -3.18
N ASN A 177 0.44 -6.99 -2.08
CA ASN A 177 1.84 -7.43 -2.11
C ASN A 177 1.95 -8.96 -2.27
N ALA A 178 1.20 -9.74 -1.47
CA ALA A 178 1.24 -11.20 -1.48
C ALA A 178 -0.03 -11.81 -0.88
N THR A 179 -0.33 -13.06 -1.30
CA THR A 179 -1.46 -13.83 -0.77
C THR A 179 -1.14 -14.47 0.59
N TYR A 180 0.12 -14.82 0.83
CA TYR A 180 0.57 -15.50 2.04
C TYR A 180 1.75 -14.79 2.68
N ARG A 181 1.83 -14.86 4.01
CA ARG A 181 3.04 -14.53 4.76
C ARG A 181 3.83 -15.81 4.99
N LEU A 182 5.10 -15.78 4.62
CA LEU A 182 6.01 -16.87 4.88
C LEU A 182 6.57 -16.72 6.30
N THR A 183 6.45 -17.77 7.11
CA THR A 183 7.14 -17.86 8.39
C THR A 183 8.36 -18.75 8.21
N THR A 184 9.54 -18.22 8.45
CA THR A 184 10.81 -18.96 8.41
C THR A 184 11.34 -19.18 9.82
N ALA A 185 11.89 -20.35 10.06
CA ALA A 185 12.51 -20.73 11.32
C ALA A 185 13.70 -21.67 11.07
N ASN A 186 14.54 -21.86 12.09
CA ASN A 186 15.64 -22.82 12.06
C ASN A 186 15.22 -24.25 12.44
N LYS A 187 13.93 -24.52 12.54
CA LYS A 187 13.30 -25.82 12.84
C LYS A 187 12.01 -26.00 12.04
N ASP A 188 11.54 -27.21 11.93
CA ASP A 188 10.25 -27.50 11.30
C ASP A 188 9.10 -26.98 12.16
N LEU A 189 8.12 -26.36 11.49
CA LEU A 189 6.89 -25.81 12.07
C LEU A 189 5.70 -26.56 11.46
N SER A 190 5.34 -27.71 12.01
CA SER A 190 4.28 -28.57 11.49
C SER A 190 3.02 -28.57 12.36
N THR A 191 3.15 -28.25 13.64
CA THR A 191 2.05 -28.25 14.61
C THR A 191 2.08 -27.00 15.47
N LEU A 192 0.97 -26.68 16.14
CA LEU A 192 0.94 -25.57 17.09
C LEU A 192 1.94 -25.69 18.23
N ALA A 193 2.29 -26.92 18.61
CA ALA A 193 3.28 -27.17 19.67
C ALA A 193 4.69 -26.67 19.28
N ASP A 194 5.00 -26.64 18.00
CA ASP A 194 6.31 -26.21 17.49
C ASP A 194 6.56 -24.72 17.65
N PHE A 195 5.49 -23.94 17.82
CA PHE A 195 5.57 -22.48 18.06
C PHE A 195 5.88 -22.14 19.51
N LYS A 196 5.73 -23.07 20.45
CA LYS A 196 5.95 -22.79 21.87
C LYS A 196 7.38 -22.34 22.13
N GLY A 197 7.53 -21.13 22.68
CA GLY A 197 8.82 -20.50 22.97
C GLY A 197 9.63 -20.14 21.72
N LEU A 198 9.03 -20.15 20.54
CA LEU A 198 9.69 -19.70 19.32
C LEU A 198 9.83 -18.18 19.37
N GLN A 199 11.05 -17.70 19.37
CA GLN A 199 11.32 -16.27 19.16
C GLN A 199 11.01 -15.93 17.70
N ILE A 200 10.12 -14.99 17.49
CA ILE A 200 9.69 -14.61 16.16
C ILE A 200 9.59 -13.09 16.01
N ARG A 201 10.14 -12.58 14.92
CA ARG A 201 9.96 -11.17 14.59
C ARG A 201 8.54 -10.92 14.09
N THR A 202 7.94 -9.84 14.56
CA THR A 202 6.75 -9.24 13.96
C THR A 202 7.04 -7.84 13.46
N MET A 203 6.15 -7.29 12.65
CA MET A 203 6.11 -5.85 12.46
C MET A 203 5.70 -5.16 13.77
N GLU A 204 5.87 -3.85 13.86
CA GLU A 204 5.46 -3.00 14.97
C GLU A 204 3.93 -2.89 15.03
N ASN A 205 3.29 -3.97 15.49
CA ASN A 205 1.84 -4.11 15.50
C ASN A 205 1.40 -4.98 16.69
N ALA A 206 0.57 -4.42 17.56
CA ALA A 206 0.10 -5.10 18.77
C ALA A 206 -0.78 -6.32 18.48
N ASN A 207 -1.56 -6.31 17.41
CA ASN A 207 -2.42 -7.43 17.03
C ASN A 207 -1.58 -8.61 16.53
N HIS A 208 -0.52 -8.35 15.79
CA HIS A 208 0.44 -9.38 15.37
C HIS A 208 1.11 -10.01 16.61
N MET A 209 1.55 -9.20 17.55
CA MET A 209 2.12 -9.71 18.80
C MET A 209 1.12 -10.56 19.59
N ALA A 210 -0.13 -10.10 19.71
CA ALA A 210 -1.18 -10.85 20.39
C ALA A 210 -1.45 -12.22 19.72
N PHE A 211 -1.50 -12.24 18.39
CA PHE A 211 -1.69 -13.49 17.63
C PHE A 211 -0.58 -14.51 17.93
N TRP A 212 0.69 -14.11 17.78
CA TRP A 212 1.82 -15.00 17.98
C TRP A 212 1.94 -15.46 19.43
N THR A 213 1.67 -14.57 20.40
CA THR A 213 1.61 -14.92 21.82
C THR A 213 0.51 -15.96 22.10
N ALA A 214 -0.66 -15.81 21.50
CA ALA A 214 -1.79 -16.72 21.70
C ALA A 214 -1.50 -18.16 21.25
N ILE A 215 -0.64 -18.35 20.24
CA ILE A 215 -0.19 -19.68 19.81
C ILE A 215 1.08 -20.18 20.51
N GLY A 216 1.59 -19.40 21.48
CA GLY A 216 2.70 -19.80 22.34
C GLY A 216 4.09 -19.36 21.91
N ALA A 217 4.20 -18.55 20.87
CA ALA A 217 5.46 -17.94 20.44
C ALA A 217 5.82 -16.71 21.30
N GLU A 218 7.06 -16.27 21.18
CA GLU A 218 7.62 -15.08 21.84
C GLU A 218 7.90 -13.99 20.76
N PRO A 219 6.89 -13.17 20.41
CA PRO A 219 7.05 -12.17 19.36
C PRO A 219 7.87 -10.98 19.81
N THR A 220 8.76 -10.53 18.93
CA THR A 220 9.55 -9.30 19.09
C THR A 220 9.23 -8.33 17.95
N PRO A 221 8.65 -7.15 18.23
CA PRO A 221 8.39 -6.15 17.20
C PRO A 221 9.70 -5.46 16.81
N LEU A 222 10.02 -5.50 15.52
CA LEU A 222 11.21 -4.86 14.94
C LEU A 222 10.87 -4.25 13.59
N ALA A 223 11.38 -3.05 13.33
CA ALA A 223 11.37 -2.43 12.03
C ALA A 223 12.14 -3.30 11.02
N TRP A 224 11.74 -3.26 9.74
CA TRP A 224 12.33 -4.13 8.72
C TRP A 224 13.85 -3.99 8.59
N PRO A 225 14.45 -2.79 8.64
CA PRO A 225 15.91 -2.64 8.55
C PRO A 225 16.69 -3.35 9.66
N GLU A 226 16.09 -3.61 10.81
CA GLU A 226 16.73 -4.23 11.96
C GLU A 226 16.74 -5.77 11.90
N VAL A 227 15.88 -6.35 11.06
CA VAL A 227 15.62 -7.81 11.03
C VAL A 227 16.87 -8.61 10.71
N TYR A 228 17.68 -8.17 9.76
CA TYR A 228 18.90 -8.90 9.38
C TYR A 228 19.88 -9.03 10.56
N PHE A 229 20.11 -7.97 11.29
CA PHE A 229 21.02 -7.99 12.45
C PHE A 229 20.44 -8.79 13.62
N ALA A 230 19.12 -8.74 13.81
CA ALA A 230 18.45 -9.53 14.84
C ALA A 230 18.55 -11.05 14.56
N LEU A 231 18.40 -11.46 13.30
CA LEU A 231 18.64 -12.83 12.87
C LEU A 231 20.11 -13.24 13.05
N GLN A 232 21.04 -12.37 12.70
CA GLN A 232 22.48 -12.66 12.83
C GLN A 232 22.93 -12.79 14.28
N SER A 233 22.35 -12.00 15.17
CA SER A 233 22.63 -12.04 16.61
C SER A 233 21.88 -13.12 17.37
N GLY A 234 20.91 -13.79 16.74
CA GLY A 234 20.05 -14.78 17.40
C GLY A 234 19.04 -14.16 18.38
N THR A 235 18.66 -12.90 18.18
CA THR A 235 17.63 -12.22 18.98
C THR A 235 16.22 -12.69 18.56
N ILE A 236 16.08 -13.11 17.31
CA ILE A 236 14.86 -13.66 16.73
C ILE A 236 15.16 -14.94 15.97
#